data_c10b701ffe2924124d626ba0f6dffc6f
#
_entry.id   c10b701ffe2924124d626ba0f6dffc6f
#
_cell.length_a   1.000
_cell.length_b   1.000
_cell.length_c   1.000
_cell.angle_alpha   90.00
_cell.angle_beta   90.00
_cell.angle_gamma   90.00
#
_symmetry.space_group_name_H-M   'P 1'
#
loop_
_entity.id
_entity.type
_entity.pdbx_description
1 polymer ?
#
loop_
_entity_poly.entity_id
_entity_poly.type
_entity_poly.pdbx_seq_one_letter_code
_entity_poly.pdbx_strand_id
1 'polypeptide(L)'
;MNIEILRKVDLSSIRKEVMNGRFIKVLPADVWRRYDWNTVRQLMHETGTYVLPTQELIDYLRREIGDMRAIEIGAGNGVVGRTLGIPITDSCLQRDNKRVRQYYAMCGQPVIDYPKDIIKAEAMSAVVRFRPECVVCCYCTHKWDDKTQSGNDWGIDFERLLSSVKKLILVGNQITHMHNPIMKKPHIEEKFPGLITRAGIDEVTNCVFIWENKV
;
A
#
# COMPACT_ATOMS: atom_id res chain seq x y z
N MET A 1 15.74 10.28 17.48
CA MET A 1 15.05 10.26 16.18
C MET A 1 15.81 11.24 15.29
N ASN A 2 16.69 10.74 14.41
CA ASN A 2 17.42 11.61 13.48
C ASN A 2 16.45 12.06 12.40
N ILE A 3 16.09 13.33 12.42
CA ILE A 3 15.38 13.97 11.31
C ILE A 3 16.43 14.17 10.20
N GLU A 4 16.52 13.20 9.30
CA GLU A 4 17.21 13.42 8.03
C GLU A 4 16.42 14.49 7.28
N ILE A 5 16.97 15.69 7.24
CA ILE A 5 16.47 16.75 6.37
C ILE A 5 16.70 16.25 4.93
N LEU A 6 15.64 15.75 4.30
CA LEU A 6 15.67 15.37 2.89
C LEU A 6 16.15 16.58 2.09
N ARG A 7 17.36 16.52 1.54
CA ARG A 7 17.80 17.51 0.56
C ARG A 7 16.80 17.48 -0.59
N LYS A 8 16.21 18.64 -0.89
CA LYS A 8 15.26 18.76 -2.00
C LYS A 8 15.99 18.40 -3.29
N VAL A 9 15.58 17.26 -3.89
CA VAL A 9 16.17 16.75 -5.13
C VAL A 9 15.36 17.27 -6.31
N ASP A 10 16.02 17.56 -7.43
CA ASP A 10 15.31 17.83 -8.68
C ASP A 10 14.70 16.55 -9.25
N LEU A 11 13.38 16.48 -9.27
CA LEU A 11 12.61 15.33 -9.76
C LEU A 11 12.26 15.43 -11.25
N SER A 12 12.73 16.44 -11.98
CA SER A 12 12.34 16.69 -13.37
C SER A 12 12.65 15.52 -14.29
N SER A 13 13.84 14.94 -14.15
CA SER A 13 14.30 13.82 -14.98
C SER A 13 13.48 12.55 -14.71
N ILE A 14 13.40 12.12 -13.45
CA ILE A 14 12.66 10.91 -13.09
C ILE A 14 11.16 11.04 -13.43
N ARG A 15 10.55 12.20 -13.20
CA ARG A 15 9.13 12.41 -13.54
C ARG A 15 8.83 12.23 -15.03
N LYS A 16 9.68 12.69 -15.92
CA LYS A 16 9.52 12.51 -17.37
C LYS A 16 9.49 11.04 -17.77
N GLU A 17 10.32 10.23 -17.14
CA GLU A 17 10.41 8.81 -17.46
C GLU A 17 9.29 8.00 -16.81
N VAL A 18 9.06 8.18 -15.50
CA VAL A 18 8.24 7.27 -14.71
C VAL A 18 6.80 7.73 -14.47
N MET A 19 6.43 8.95 -14.87
CA MET A 19 5.07 9.46 -14.65
C MET A 19 4.23 9.46 -15.95
N ASN A 20 2.94 9.23 -15.78
CA ASN A 20 1.91 9.51 -16.77
C ASN A 20 0.88 10.44 -16.13
N GLY A 21 0.98 11.74 -16.46
CA GLY A 21 0.23 12.77 -15.73
C GLY A 21 0.58 12.75 -14.24
N ARG A 22 -0.40 12.52 -13.39
CA ARG A 22 -0.24 12.45 -11.93
C ARG A 22 0.12 11.05 -11.40
N PHE A 23 0.06 10.03 -12.22
CA PHE A 23 0.24 8.64 -11.80
C PHE A 23 1.61 8.10 -12.18
N ILE A 24 2.13 7.24 -11.31
CA ILE A 24 3.32 6.46 -11.59
C ILE A 24 2.96 5.38 -12.62
N LYS A 25 3.82 5.21 -13.64
CA LYS A 25 3.71 4.14 -14.63
C LYS A 25 4.09 2.79 -14.02
N VAL A 26 3.54 1.72 -14.57
CA VAL A 26 4.05 0.37 -14.33
C VAL A 26 5.32 0.20 -15.14
N LEU A 27 6.42 -0.07 -14.47
CA LEU A 27 7.75 -0.21 -15.07
C LEU A 27 8.49 -1.36 -14.40
N PRO A 28 9.41 -2.03 -15.09
CA PRO A 28 10.31 -3.01 -14.47
C PRO A 28 11.09 -2.39 -13.31
N ALA A 29 11.38 -3.17 -12.29
CA ALA A 29 12.11 -2.71 -11.11
C ALA A 29 13.48 -2.12 -11.45
N ASP A 30 14.15 -2.62 -12.51
CA ASP A 30 15.44 -2.14 -12.96
C ASP A 30 15.42 -0.69 -13.44
N VAL A 31 14.27 -0.16 -13.86
CA VAL A 31 14.12 1.26 -14.16
C VAL A 31 14.32 2.10 -12.91
N TRP A 32 13.75 1.65 -11.79
CA TRP A 32 13.84 2.33 -10.51
C TRP A 32 15.25 2.28 -9.91
N ARG A 33 16.00 1.18 -10.12
CA ARG A 33 17.37 1.01 -9.65
C ARG A 33 18.39 1.93 -10.32
N ARG A 34 18.02 2.56 -11.45
CA ARG A 34 18.87 3.56 -12.11
C ARG A 34 18.93 4.90 -11.38
N TYR A 35 18.00 5.12 -10.45
CA TYR A 35 17.94 6.34 -9.64
C TYR A 35 18.43 6.06 -8.22
N ASP A 36 19.04 7.08 -7.61
CA ASP A 36 19.37 7.00 -6.20
C ASP A 36 18.10 6.92 -5.34
N TRP A 37 18.19 6.27 -4.18
CA TRP A 37 17.04 6.04 -3.33
C TRP A 37 16.38 7.33 -2.84
N ASN A 38 17.14 8.40 -2.57
CA ASN A 38 16.56 9.65 -2.09
C ASN A 38 15.64 10.27 -3.14
N THR A 39 16.03 10.18 -4.43
CA THR A 39 15.21 10.64 -5.56
C THR A 39 13.91 9.83 -5.65
N VAL A 40 13.99 8.52 -5.59
CA VAL A 40 12.81 7.64 -5.64
C VAL A 40 11.92 7.87 -4.43
N ARG A 41 12.49 7.92 -3.22
CA ARG A 41 11.75 8.16 -1.97
C ARG A 41 11.04 9.50 -1.96
N GLN A 42 11.69 10.56 -2.46
CA GLN A 42 11.05 11.88 -2.56
C GLN A 42 9.89 11.87 -3.56
N LEU A 43 10.06 11.22 -4.72
CA LEU A 43 8.97 11.05 -5.69
C LEU A 43 7.79 10.28 -5.07
N MET A 44 8.05 9.17 -4.40
CA MET A 44 7.02 8.39 -3.69
C MET A 44 6.30 9.24 -2.65
N HIS A 45 7.04 10.07 -1.90
CA HIS A 45 6.45 10.96 -0.91
C HIS A 45 5.55 12.02 -1.56
N GLU A 46 6.01 12.69 -2.63
CA GLU A 46 5.23 13.74 -3.32
C GLU A 46 4.00 13.20 -4.05
N THR A 47 4.03 11.93 -4.46
CA THR A 47 2.91 11.27 -5.15
C THR A 47 1.98 10.49 -4.21
N GLY A 48 2.27 10.46 -2.90
CA GLY A 48 1.51 9.66 -1.94
C GLY A 48 1.57 8.16 -2.23
N THR A 49 2.70 7.68 -2.77
CA THR A 49 2.89 6.28 -3.15
C THR A 49 3.70 5.56 -2.08
N TYR A 50 3.17 4.48 -1.55
CA TYR A 50 3.83 3.65 -0.53
C TYR A 50 4.46 2.38 -1.10
N VAL A 51 3.95 1.92 -2.23
CA VAL A 51 4.43 0.74 -2.96
C VAL A 51 4.51 1.12 -4.43
N LEU A 52 5.65 0.91 -5.07
CA LEU A 52 5.79 1.15 -6.50
C LEU A 52 5.09 0.05 -7.31
N PRO A 53 4.33 0.40 -8.35
CA PRO A 53 3.69 -0.56 -9.22
C PRO A 53 4.70 -1.13 -10.21
N THR A 54 5.67 -1.90 -9.72
CA THR A 54 6.62 -2.56 -10.60
C THR A 54 5.93 -3.65 -11.42
N GLN A 55 6.44 -3.93 -12.61
CA GLN A 55 5.88 -5.00 -13.46
C GLN A 55 5.88 -6.33 -12.71
N GLU A 56 6.96 -6.61 -11.99
CA GLU A 56 7.14 -7.83 -11.20
C GLU A 56 6.06 -7.95 -10.11
N LEU A 57 5.77 -6.87 -9.39
CA LEU A 57 4.72 -6.86 -8.37
C LEU A 57 3.34 -7.04 -8.99
N ILE A 58 3.04 -6.34 -10.07
CA ILE A 58 1.74 -6.42 -10.73
C ILE A 58 1.49 -7.82 -11.27
N ASP A 59 2.49 -8.44 -11.90
CA ASP A 59 2.38 -9.80 -12.43
C ASP A 59 2.25 -10.83 -11.31
N TYR A 60 2.96 -10.62 -10.20
CA TYR A 60 2.79 -11.43 -9.00
C TYR A 60 1.37 -11.36 -8.46
N LEU A 61 0.85 -10.14 -8.23
CA LEU A 61 -0.50 -9.94 -7.70
C LEU A 61 -1.59 -10.51 -8.63
N ARG A 62 -1.42 -10.39 -9.96
CA ARG A 62 -2.35 -11.02 -10.93
C ARG A 62 -2.41 -12.54 -10.77
N ARG A 63 -1.26 -13.19 -10.61
CA ARG A 63 -1.22 -14.65 -10.37
C ARG A 63 -1.90 -15.03 -9.07
N GLU A 64 -1.62 -14.28 -7.99
CA GLU A 64 -2.20 -14.55 -6.67
C GLU A 64 -3.71 -14.32 -6.61
N ILE A 65 -4.21 -13.32 -7.33
CA ILE A 65 -5.64 -13.03 -7.44
C ILE A 65 -6.33 -14.08 -8.32
N GLY A 66 -5.70 -14.48 -9.43
CA GLY A 66 -6.33 -15.40 -10.39
C GLY A 66 -7.69 -14.91 -10.85
N ASP A 67 -8.68 -15.78 -10.85
CA ASP A 67 -10.06 -15.49 -11.26
C ASP A 67 -10.95 -14.96 -10.11
N MET A 68 -10.40 -14.75 -8.92
CA MET A 68 -11.17 -14.26 -7.76
C MET A 68 -11.65 -12.82 -7.98
N ARG A 69 -12.89 -12.54 -7.56
CA ARG A 69 -13.33 -11.14 -7.44
C ARG A 69 -12.50 -10.43 -6.39
N ALA A 70 -11.72 -9.47 -6.81
CA ALA A 70 -10.81 -8.74 -5.93
C ALA A 70 -11.16 -7.26 -5.81
N ILE A 71 -10.76 -6.64 -4.69
CA ILE A 71 -10.76 -5.19 -4.49
C ILE A 71 -9.47 -4.75 -3.82
N GLU A 72 -9.07 -3.49 -4.01
CA GLU A 72 -8.04 -2.86 -3.18
C GLU A 72 -8.72 -2.03 -2.08
N ILE A 73 -8.28 -2.22 -0.84
CA ILE A 73 -8.72 -1.47 0.35
C ILE A 73 -7.57 -0.62 0.86
N GLY A 74 -7.86 0.64 1.26
CA GLY A 74 -6.84 1.60 1.65
C GLY A 74 -5.95 2.00 0.47
N ALA A 75 -6.55 2.11 -0.71
CA ALA A 75 -5.85 2.23 -1.98
C ALA A 75 -5.05 3.54 -2.14
N GLY A 76 -5.29 4.56 -1.31
CA GLY A 76 -4.60 5.84 -1.40
C GLY A 76 -4.74 6.48 -2.77
N ASN A 77 -3.64 6.56 -3.53
CA ASN A 77 -3.69 7.05 -4.92
C ASN A 77 -4.22 6.01 -5.93
N GLY A 78 -4.43 4.76 -5.49
CA GLY A 78 -5.05 3.70 -6.26
C GLY A 78 -4.23 3.16 -7.43
N VAL A 79 -2.92 3.38 -7.45
CA VAL A 79 -2.10 3.00 -8.61
C VAL A 79 -2.04 1.48 -8.81
N VAL A 80 -1.98 0.71 -7.73
CA VAL A 80 -1.88 -0.76 -7.80
C VAL A 80 -3.19 -1.36 -8.27
N GLY A 81 -4.30 -1.10 -7.60
CA GLY A 81 -5.59 -1.70 -7.96
C GLY A 81 -6.10 -1.23 -9.33
N ARG A 82 -5.84 0.05 -9.70
CA ARG A 82 -6.14 0.54 -11.05
C ARG A 82 -5.40 -0.26 -12.13
N THR A 83 -4.11 -0.55 -11.89
CA THR A 83 -3.31 -1.36 -12.82
C THR A 83 -3.78 -2.81 -12.89
N LEU A 84 -4.27 -3.34 -11.78
CA LEU A 84 -4.86 -4.68 -11.72
C LEU A 84 -6.27 -4.73 -12.36
N GLY A 85 -6.90 -3.59 -12.61
CA GLY A 85 -8.27 -3.51 -13.13
C GLY A 85 -9.34 -3.87 -12.10
N ILE A 86 -9.03 -3.75 -10.80
CA ILE A 86 -9.95 -4.04 -9.70
C ILE A 86 -10.50 -2.75 -9.08
N PRO A 87 -11.69 -2.80 -8.42
CA PRO A 87 -12.20 -1.65 -7.68
C PRO A 87 -11.20 -1.16 -6.63
N ILE A 88 -10.98 0.16 -6.59
CA ILE A 88 -10.08 0.84 -5.65
C ILE A 88 -10.89 1.58 -4.61
N THR A 89 -10.74 1.21 -3.34
CA THR A 89 -11.53 1.78 -2.24
C THR A 89 -10.62 2.37 -1.16
N ASP A 90 -11.05 3.46 -0.57
CA ASP A 90 -10.38 4.11 0.55
C ASP A 90 -11.40 4.85 1.43
N SER A 91 -11.14 4.98 2.72
CA SER A 91 -11.95 5.78 3.64
C SER A 91 -11.92 7.27 3.32
N CYS A 92 -10.89 7.71 2.61
CA CYS A 92 -10.59 9.11 2.26
C CYS A 92 -10.45 10.04 3.48
N LEU A 93 -10.10 9.50 4.64
CA LEU A 93 -10.04 10.28 5.87
C LEU A 93 -9.00 11.39 5.82
N GLN A 94 -7.89 11.23 5.10
CA GLN A 94 -6.90 12.30 4.95
C GLN A 94 -7.46 13.52 4.18
N ARG A 95 -8.45 13.33 3.29
CA ARG A 95 -9.16 14.41 2.62
C ARG A 95 -10.27 15.00 3.48
N ASP A 96 -11.06 14.13 4.11
CA ASP A 96 -12.35 14.49 4.69
C ASP A 96 -12.27 14.80 6.20
N ASN A 97 -11.14 14.46 6.86
CA ASN A 97 -10.94 14.71 8.28
C ASN A 97 -9.63 15.48 8.52
N LYS A 98 -9.75 16.75 8.91
CA LYS A 98 -8.60 17.64 9.15
C LYS A 98 -7.63 17.08 10.22
N ARG A 99 -8.15 16.45 11.28
CA ARG A 99 -7.32 15.88 12.36
C ARG A 99 -6.45 14.73 11.84
N VAL A 100 -7.03 13.85 11.04
CA VAL A 100 -6.30 12.74 10.41
C VAL A 100 -5.22 13.28 9.47
N ARG A 101 -5.58 14.25 8.62
CA ARG A 101 -4.62 14.90 7.71
C ARG A 101 -3.44 15.53 8.46
N GLN A 102 -3.72 16.26 9.55
CA GLN A 102 -2.69 16.87 10.38
C GLN A 102 -1.79 15.81 11.04
N TYR A 103 -2.36 14.73 11.54
CA TYR A 103 -1.60 13.63 12.12
C TYR A 103 -0.58 13.05 11.12
N TYR A 104 -1.02 12.72 9.90
CA TYR A 104 -0.11 12.21 8.86
C TYR A 104 0.99 13.21 8.51
N ALA A 105 0.66 14.48 8.38
CA ALA A 105 1.65 15.53 8.13
C ALA A 105 2.67 15.67 9.27
N MET A 106 2.23 15.62 10.53
CA MET A 106 3.11 15.67 11.72
C MET A 106 4.04 14.45 11.82
N CYS A 107 3.58 13.29 11.37
CA CYS A 107 4.40 12.08 11.29
C CYS A 107 5.34 12.05 10.07
N GLY A 108 5.42 13.12 9.28
CA GLY A 108 6.22 13.17 8.05
C GLY A 108 5.74 12.17 6.98
N GLN A 109 4.47 11.78 7.04
CA GLN A 109 3.88 10.87 6.08
C GLN A 109 3.32 11.63 4.87
N PRO A 110 3.35 11.05 3.66
CA PRO A 110 2.72 11.68 2.51
C PRO A 110 1.22 11.86 2.74
N VAL A 111 0.71 13.03 2.39
CA VAL A 111 -0.73 13.28 2.35
C VAL A 111 -1.25 12.87 0.99
N ILE A 112 -2.22 11.97 0.98
CA ILE A 112 -2.79 11.43 -0.24
C ILE A 112 -3.68 12.46 -0.94
N ASP A 113 -3.42 12.70 -2.22
CA ASP A 113 -4.33 13.39 -3.12
C ASP A 113 -5.16 12.34 -3.87
N TYR A 114 -6.37 12.08 -3.36
CA TYR A 114 -7.24 11.02 -3.87
C TYR A 114 -7.73 11.34 -5.29
N PRO A 115 -7.53 10.44 -6.26
CA PRO A 115 -8.11 10.60 -7.59
C PRO A 115 -9.63 10.44 -7.57
N LYS A 116 -10.28 10.92 -8.64
CA LYS A 116 -11.76 10.96 -8.73
C LYS A 116 -12.40 9.57 -8.80
N ASP A 117 -11.66 8.57 -9.24
CA ASP A 117 -12.11 7.19 -9.40
C ASP A 117 -11.96 6.34 -8.13
N ILE A 118 -11.38 6.90 -7.05
CA ILE A 118 -11.42 6.26 -5.73
C ILE A 118 -12.85 6.18 -5.21
N ILE A 119 -13.26 4.98 -4.87
CA ILE A 119 -14.56 4.73 -4.25
C ILE A 119 -14.41 4.93 -2.74
N LYS A 120 -15.06 5.98 -2.21
CA LYS A 120 -15.05 6.21 -0.77
C LYS A 120 -15.82 5.12 -0.04
N ALA A 121 -15.10 4.33 0.76
CA ALA A 121 -15.68 3.30 1.62
C ALA A 121 -14.70 2.91 2.74
N GLU A 122 -15.23 2.67 3.92
CA GLU A 122 -14.52 1.96 5.00
C GLU A 122 -14.30 0.50 4.61
N ALA A 123 -13.24 -0.15 5.14
CA ALA A 123 -12.82 -1.48 4.75
C ALA A 123 -13.97 -2.51 4.75
N MET A 124 -14.69 -2.63 5.87
CA MET A 124 -15.79 -3.60 5.96
C MET A 124 -17.02 -3.21 5.13
N SER A 125 -17.27 -1.91 4.94
CA SER A 125 -18.33 -1.43 4.03
C SER A 125 -18.01 -1.77 2.57
N ALA A 126 -16.74 -1.70 2.17
CA ALA A 126 -16.28 -2.13 0.86
C ALA A 126 -16.49 -3.65 0.66
N VAL A 127 -16.15 -4.47 1.66
CA VAL A 127 -16.38 -5.93 1.61
C VAL A 127 -17.87 -6.24 1.44
N VAL A 128 -18.76 -5.62 2.23
CA VAL A 128 -20.21 -5.84 2.11
C VAL A 128 -20.73 -5.43 0.72
N ARG A 129 -20.25 -4.30 0.20
CA ARG A 129 -20.69 -3.76 -1.09
C ARG A 129 -20.23 -4.60 -2.27
N PHE A 130 -18.97 -4.99 -2.31
CA PHE A 130 -18.36 -5.65 -3.47
C PHE A 130 -18.32 -7.18 -3.34
N ARG A 131 -18.50 -7.72 -2.15
CA ARG A 131 -18.42 -9.16 -1.84
C ARG A 131 -17.19 -9.81 -2.47
N PRO A 132 -15.99 -9.27 -2.22
CA PRO A 132 -14.77 -9.80 -2.83
C PRO A 132 -14.44 -11.17 -2.25
N GLU A 133 -13.76 -11.97 -3.06
CA GLU A 133 -13.12 -13.22 -2.62
C GLU A 133 -11.68 -12.95 -2.18
N CYS A 134 -11.03 -11.95 -2.80
CA CYS A 134 -9.69 -11.52 -2.50
C CYS A 134 -9.65 -10.02 -2.17
N VAL A 135 -8.90 -9.66 -1.15
CA VAL A 135 -8.60 -8.25 -0.83
C VAL A 135 -7.10 -8.01 -0.93
N VAL A 136 -6.73 -6.94 -1.62
CA VAL A 136 -5.36 -6.42 -1.69
C VAL A 136 -5.27 -5.15 -0.83
N CYS A 137 -4.24 -5.07 0.00
CA CYS A 137 -3.88 -3.89 0.79
C CYS A 137 -2.42 -3.54 0.53
N CYS A 138 -2.13 -2.28 0.20
CA CYS A 138 -0.76 -1.83 -0.03
C CYS A 138 -0.32 -0.89 1.09
N TYR A 139 0.59 -1.36 1.97
CA TYR A 139 1.17 -0.61 3.08
C TYR A 139 0.15 -0.05 4.08
N CYS A 140 -0.99 -0.71 4.24
CA CYS A 140 -2.06 -0.25 5.11
C CYS A 140 -1.72 -0.45 6.59
N THR A 141 -2.04 0.55 7.40
CA THR A 141 -1.89 0.47 8.87
C THR A 141 -3.05 -0.31 9.47
N HIS A 142 -2.78 -1.13 10.47
CA HIS A 142 -3.80 -1.82 11.25
C HIS A 142 -4.47 -0.90 12.27
N LYS A 143 -5.67 -1.28 12.70
CA LYS A 143 -6.40 -0.62 13.78
C LYS A 143 -5.58 -0.68 15.07
N TRP A 144 -5.70 0.36 15.90
CA TRP A 144 -5.01 0.41 17.19
C TRP A 144 -5.21 -0.87 17.99
N ASP A 145 -4.12 -1.43 18.50
CA ASP A 145 -4.09 -2.61 19.36
C ASP A 145 -3.42 -2.27 20.70
N ASP A 146 -4.19 -2.35 21.78
CA ASP A 146 -3.72 -2.04 23.14
C ASP A 146 -2.62 -2.99 23.62
N LYS A 147 -2.56 -4.21 23.11
CA LYS A 147 -1.56 -5.21 23.51
C LYS A 147 -0.18 -4.90 22.94
N THR A 148 -0.13 -4.42 21.70
CA THR A 148 1.12 -4.09 21.01
C THR A 148 1.43 -2.60 21.05
N GLN A 149 0.51 -1.76 21.54
CA GLN A 149 0.61 -0.30 21.58
C GLN A 149 0.97 0.27 20.19
N SER A 150 0.33 -0.25 19.15
CA SER A 150 0.63 0.07 17.76
C SER A 150 -0.64 0.17 16.90
N GLY A 151 -0.48 0.71 15.68
CA GLY A 151 -1.60 0.98 14.79
C GLY A 151 -2.16 2.39 14.96
N ASN A 152 -3.40 2.60 14.52
CA ASN A 152 -4.13 3.85 14.75
C ASN A 152 -5.65 3.62 14.75
N ASP A 153 -6.42 4.59 15.25
CA ASP A 153 -7.88 4.47 15.42
C ASP A 153 -8.64 4.28 14.11
N TRP A 154 -8.08 4.73 13.00
CA TRP A 154 -8.66 4.64 11.66
C TRP A 154 -8.01 3.57 10.78
N GLY A 155 -7.16 2.73 11.36
CA GLY A 155 -6.54 1.60 10.70
C GLY A 155 -7.51 0.47 10.39
N ILE A 156 -7.05 -0.50 9.61
CA ILE A 156 -7.84 -1.66 9.19
C ILE A 156 -7.85 -2.72 10.29
N ASP A 157 -9.02 -3.24 10.62
CA ASP A 157 -9.19 -4.47 11.41
C ASP A 157 -8.94 -5.67 10.49
N PHE A 158 -7.67 -6.08 10.38
CA PHE A 158 -7.25 -7.15 9.48
C PHE A 158 -7.80 -8.52 9.87
N GLU A 159 -8.01 -8.80 11.16
CA GLU A 159 -8.57 -10.08 11.60
C GLU A 159 -10.03 -10.23 11.15
N ARG A 160 -10.81 -9.16 11.33
CA ARG A 160 -12.20 -9.11 10.84
C ARG A 160 -12.26 -9.14 9.32
N LEU A 161 -11.33 -8.45 8.65
CA LEU A 161 -11.24 -8.45 7.20
C LEU A 161 -10.96 -9.86 6.66
N LEU A 162 -9.95 -10.55 7.22
CA LEU A 162 -9.61 -11.91 6.84
C LEU A 162 -10.80 -12.87 7.04
N SER A 163 -11.55 -12.76 8.14
CA SER A 163 -12.70 -13.63 8.40
C SER A 163 -13.84 -13.48 7.38
N SER A 164 -13.79 -12.45 6.55
CA SER A 164 -14.85 -12.08 5.60
C SER A 164 -14.49 -12.37 4.13
N VAL A 165 -13.29 -12.86 3.85
CA VAL A 165 -12.79 -13.12 2.49
C VAL A 165 -12.04 -14.44 2.42
N LYS A 166 -11.85 -14.99 1.22
CA LYS A 166 -11.08 -16.22 1.01
C LYS A 166 -9.57 -15.96 1.08
N LYS A 167 -9.12 -14.84 0.51
CA LYS A 167 -7.71 -14.46 0.45
C LYS A 167 -7.52 -13.00 0.83
N LEU A 168 -6.52 -12.74 1.67
CA LEU A 168 -6.06 -11.40 2.00
C LEU A 168 -4.59 -11.27 1.64
N ILE A 169 -4.23 -10.25 0.87
CA ILE A 169 -2.88 -9.94 0.43
C ILE A 169 -2.49 -8.57 1.00
N LEU A 170 -1.41 -8.53 1.77
CA LEU A 170 -0.81 -7.28 2.26
C LEU A 170 0.58 -7.12 1.65
N VAL A 171 0.73 -6.13 0.78
CA VAL A 171 2.05 -5.71 0.29
C VAL A 171 2.63 -4.73 1.28
N GLY A 172 3.79 -5.06 1.86
CA GLY A 172 4.33 -4.26 2.94
C GLY A 172 5.80 -4.51 3.25
N ASN A 173 6.11 -4.45 4.52
CA ASN A 173 7.45 -4.61 5.05
C ASN A 173 7.38 -5.29 6.43
N GLN A 174 8.23 -6.28 6.68
CA GLN A 174 8.20 -7.08 7.90
C GLN A 174 8.34 -6.21 9.17
N ILE A 175 9.28 -5.27 9.18
CA ILE A 175 9.51 -4.39 10.34
C ILE A 175 8.31 -3.45 10.56
N THR A 176 7.78 -2.87 9.48
CA THR A 176 6.65 -1.94 9.58
C THR A 176 5.37 -2.62 10.10
N HIS A 177 5.15 -3.88 9.71
CA HIS A 177 3.90 -4.59 10.01
C HIS A 177 4.02 -5.62 11.13
N MET A 178 5.21 -5.79 11.75
CA MET A 178 5.46 -6.82 12.76
C MET A 178 4.50 -6.81 13.96
N HIS A 179 3.97 -5.65 14.30
CA HIS A 179 3.05 -5.47 15.43
C HIS A 179 1.57 -5.58 15.03
N ASN A 180 1.26 -5.81 13.76
CA ASN A 180 -0.11 -6.07 13.34
C ASN A 180 -0.58 -7.42 13.92
N PRO A 181 -1.70 -7.48 14.67
CA PRO A 181 -2.19 -8.71 15.30
C PRO A 181 -2.33 -9.89 14.34
N ILE A 182 -2.70 -9.62 13.07
CA ILE A 182 -2.88 -10.66 12.05
C ILE A 182 -1.60 -11.46 11.76
N MET A 183 -0.40 -10.89 12.02
CA MET A 183 0.88 -11.57 11.80
C MET A 183 1.04 -12.83 12.67
N LYS A 184 0.23 -12.96 13.74
CA LYS A 184 0.19 -14.18 14.57
C LYS A 184 -0.56 -15.34 13.90
N LYS A 185 -1.34 -15.07 12.85
CA LYS A 185 -2.04 -16.13 12.09
C LYS A 185 -1.09 -16.72 11.05
N PRO A 186 -1.21 -18.04 10.77
CA PRO A 186 -0.44 -18.67 9.71
C PRO A 186 -0.62 -17.92 8.37
N HIS A 187 0.48 -17.62 7.71
CA HIS A 187 0.50 -16.92 6.44
C HIS A 187 1.73 -17.30 5.61
N ILE A 188 1.68 -16.96 4.34
CA ILE A 188 2.81 -17.06 3.41
C ILE A 188 3.49 -15.72 3.35
N GLU A 189 4.81 -15.71 3.36
CA GLU A 189 5.65 -14.54 3.13
C GLU A 189 6.43 -14.70 1.82
N GLU A 190 6.19 -13.79 0.88
CA GLU A 190 6.88 -13.81 -0.42
C GLU A 190 7.75 -12.58 -0.61
N LYS A 191 8.97 -12.84 -1.03
CA LYS A 191 9.98 -11.82 -1.35
C LYS A 191 10.54 -12.08 -2.73
N PHE A 192 10.62 -11.06 -3.53
CA PHE A 192 11.20 -11.17 -4.87
C PHE A 192 11.87 -9.88 -5.30
N PRO A 193 12.86 -9.96 -6.20
CA PRO A 193 13.45 -8.78 -6.80
C PRO A 193 12.37 -7.97 -7.52
N GLY A 194 12.26 -6.69 -7.18
CA GLY A 194 11.23 -5.84 -7.76
C GLY A 194 10.10 -5.45 -6.82
N LEU A 195 10.04 -6.01 -5.61
CA LEU A 195 9.15 -5.52 -4.56
C LEU A 195 9.76 -4.26 -3.93
N ILE A 196 9.34 -3.09 -4.41
CA ILE A 196 9.82 -1.79 -3.96
C ILE A 196 8.74 -1.09 -3.13
N THR A 197 9.05 -0.84 -1.87
CA THR A 197 8.18 -0.08 -0.98
C THR A 197 8.89 1.19 -0.50
N ARG A 198 8.20 2.03 0.22
CA ARG A 198 8.82 3.21 0.85
C ARG A 198 9.95 2.91 1.85
N ALA A 199 10.17 1.66 2.20
CA ALA A 199 11.29 1.24 3.05
C ALA A 199 12.62 1.18 2.26
N GLY A 200 12.58 0.84 0.98
CA GLY A 200 13.76 0.78 0.12
C GLY A 200 13.53 0.04 -1.20
N ILE A 201 14.46 0.22 -2.16
CA ILE A 201 14.43 -0.47 -3.45
C ILE A 201 14.80 -1.95 -3.25
N ASP A 202 15.92 -2.20 -2.60
CA ASP A 202 16.44 -3.55 -2.36
C ASP A 202 16.34 -3.91 -0.86
N GLU A 203 15.29 -3.40 -0.18
CA GLU A 203 15.08 -3.64 1.23
C GLU A 203 14.62 -5.09 1.46
N VAL A 204 15.48 -5.87 2.09
CA VAL A 204 15.29 -7.32 2.32
C VAL A 204 14.07 -7.67 3.20
N THR A 205 13.55 -6.68 3.91
CA THR A 205 12.34 -6.83 4.75
C THR A 205 11.06 -6.48 4.01
N ASN A 206 11.13 -6.00 2.76
CA ASN A 206 9.95 -5.88 1.91
C ASN A 206 9.33 -7.25 1.66
N CYS A 207 8.02 -7.38 1.83
CA CYS A 207 7.36 -8.66 1.80
C CYS A 207 5.90 -8.52 1.33
N VAL A 208 5.41 -9.53 0.63
CA VAL A 208 3.99 -9.75 0.40
C VAL A 208 3.53 -10.82 1.38
N PHE A 209 2.56 -10.50 2.21
CA PHE A 209 1.95 -11.41 3.17
C PHE A 209 0.61 -11.90 2.63
N ILE A 210 0.39 -13.20 2.66
CA ILE A 210 -0.84 -13.82 2.14
C ILE A 210 -1.45 -14.71 3.20
N TRP A 211 -2.71 -14.45 3.50
CA TRP A 211 -3.57 -15.30 4.33
C TRP A 211 -4.65 -15.92 3.46
N GLU A 212 -4.88 -17.19 3.63
CA GLU A 212 -5.96 -17.93 2.97
C GLU A 212 -6.89 -18.53 4.01
N ASN A 213 -8.19 -18.26 3.86
CA ASN A 213 -9.21 -18.97 4.59
C ASN A 213 -9.58 -20.23 3.81
N LYS A 214 -9.36 -21.37 4.40
CA LYS A 214 -9.97 -22.62 3.95
C LYS A 214 -11.45 -22.54 4.35
N VAL A 215 -12.29 -22.09 3.43
CA VAL A 215 -13.75 -22.15 3.55
C VAL A 215 -14.21 -23.53 3.12
#